data_ac8400c501a78a15f5245811bb6f54fe
#
_entry.id   ac8400c501a78a15f5245811bb6f54fe
#
_cell.length_a   1.000
_cell.length_b   1.000
_cell.length_c   1.000
_cell.angle_alpha   90.00
_cell.angle_beta   90.00
_cell.angle_gamma   90.00
#
_symmetry.space_group_name_H-M   'P 1'
#
loop_
_entity.id
_entity.type
_entity.pdbx_description
1 polymer ?
#
loop_
_entity_poly.entity_id
_entity_poly.type
_entity_poly.pdbx_seq_one_letter_code
_entity_poly.pdbx_strand_id
1 'polypeptide(L)'
;MTKFEFIKYKTNKKIRVLFKNPKSDIFVVFLHGLKSDLTGKKPNYLMKQCKKRKVGFMGLEYSGHGKSYGKFETGTITSWSNDVKFIIKQKLINKKIIIIGSSLGAWLGLIQLKYFKNIIGFIGIGAAPEFLD
;
A
#
# COMPACT_ATOMS: atom_id res chain seq x y z
N MET A 1 -3.40 17.08 10.96
CA MET A 1 -2.66 16.03 11.67
C MET A 1 -2.83 14.70 10.96
N THR A 2 -1.73 14.00 10.71
CA THR A 2 -1.77 12.69 10.06
C THR A 2 -2.18 11.62 11.06
N LYS A 3 -3.19 10.83 10.72
CA LYS A 3 -3.75 9.83 11.62
C LYS A 3 -3.60 8.45 10.99
N PHE A 4 -2.85 7.59 11.68
CA PHE A 4 -2.66 6.21 11.27
C PHE A 4 -3.67 5.32 11.98
N GLU A 5 -4.02 4.21 11.35
CA GLU A 5 -4.83 3.19 12.00
C GLU A 5 -4.17 1.82 11.83
N PHE A 6 -4.56 0.88 12.70
CA PHE A 6 -4.07 -0.49 12.63
C PHE A 6 -5.22 -1.40 12.29
N ILE A 7 -5.03 -2.24 11.29
CA ILE A 7 -6.03 -3.21 10.87
C ILE A 7 -5.53 -4.59 11.26
N LYS A 8 -6.36 -5.33 12.01
CA LYS A 8 -6.02 -6.69 12.43
C LYS A 8 -6.08 -7.65 11.25
N TYR A 9 -4.99 -8.33 11.01
CA TYR A 9 -4.91 -9.39 10.01
C TYR A 9 -5.31 -10.73 10.62
N LYS A 10 -4.79 -11.04 11.80
CA LYS A 10 -5.11 -12.20 12.64
C LYS A 10 -4.89 -11.75 14.07
N THR A 11 -5.09 -12.66 15.03
CA THR A 11 -5.09 -12.30 16.45
C THR A 11 -3.97 -11.37 16.89
N ASN A 12 -2.72 -11.61 16.47
CA ASN A 12 -1.58 -10.81 16.89
C ASN A 12 -0.89 -10.10 15.73
N LYS A 13 -1.57 -9.95 14.59
CA LYS A 13 -0.98 -9.36 13.40
C LYS A 13 -1.73 -8.10 13.01
N LYS A 14 -1.05 -6.96 13.13
CA LYS A 14 -1.63 -5.64 12.82
C LYS A 14 -0.83 -4.99 11.71
N ILE A 15 -1.55 -4.47 10.72
CA ILE A 15 -0.96 -3.70 9.62
C ILE A 15 -1.29 -2.24 9.85
N ARG A 16 -0.26 -1.38 9.86
CA ARG A 16 -0.47 0.07 9.97
C ARG A 16 -0.84 0.64 8.61
N VAL A 17 -1.91 1.42 8.61
CA VAL A 17 -2.51 1.97 7.39
C VAL A 17 -2.75 3.46 7.56
N LEU A 18 -2.54 4.20 6.48
CA LEU A 18 -2.94 5.59 6.38
C LEU A 18 -4.08 5.65 5.37
N PHE A 19 -5.27 6.04 5.84
CA PHE A 19 -6.48 5.99 5.04
C PHE A 19 -7.19 7.34 5.10
N LYS A 20 -7.26 8.02 3.95
CA LYS A 20 -7.78 9.37 3.86
C LYS A 20 -8.89 9.47 2.82
N ASN A 21 -9.90 10.32 3.12
CA ASN A 21 -11.03 10.59 2.26
C ASN A 21 -11.82 9.32 1.89
N PRO A 22 -12.36 8.62 2.90
CA PRO A 22 -12.99 7.31 2.68
C PRO A 22 -14.24 7.35 1.79
N LYS A 23 -14.85 8.52 1.62
CA LYS A 23 -16.05 8.65 0.79
C LYS A 23 -15.74 8.74 -0.70
N SER A 24 -14.49 8.92 -1.08
CA SER A 24 -14.12 8.97 -2.49
C SER A 24 -14.35 7.63 -3.17
N ASP A 25 -14.74 7.66 -4.44
CA ASP A 25 -14.91 6.45 -5.25
C ASP A 25 -13.60 5.97 -5.87
N ILE A 26 -12.61 6.85 -5.92
CA ILE A 26 -11.29 6.55 -6.52
C ILE A 26 -10.24 6.71 -5.44
N PHE A 27 -9.38 5.70 -5.30
CA PHE A 27 -8.28 5.71 -4.34
C PHE A 27 -6.94 5.53 -5.02
N VAL A 28 -5.98 6.34 -4.60
CA VAL A 28 -4.57 6.08 -4.86
C VAL A 28 -4.07 5.21 -3.72
N VAL A 29 -3.50 4.05 -4.05
CA VAL A 29 -2.86 3.15 -3.09
C VAL A 29 -1.36 3.28 -3.26
N PHE A 30 -0.66 3.73 -2.24
CA PHE A 30 0.79 3.85 -2.25
C PHE A 30 1.44 2.63 -1.60
N LEU A 31 2.37 2.00 -2.32
CA LEU A 31 3.13 0.85 -1.83
C LEU A 31 4.61 1.23 -1.75
N HIS A 32 5.13 1.25 -0.51
CA HIS A 32 6.48 1.73 -0.23
C HIS A 32 7.57 0.73 -0.64
N GLY A 33 8.83 1.21 -0.68
CA GLY A 33 9.98 0.40 -1.00
C GLY A 33 10.45 -0.49 0.14
N LEU A 34 11.45 -1.31 -0.15
CA LEU A 34 12.05 -2.22 0.81
C LEU A 34 12.64 -1.45 1.98
N LYS A 35 12.37 -1.91 3.20
CA LYS A 35 12.82 -1.28 4.47
C LYS A 35 12.35 0.16 4.65
N SER A 36 11.35 0.58 3.90
CA SER A 36 10.76 1.90 4.02
C SER A 36 9.49 1.85 4.88
N ASP A 37 8.76 2.95 4.93
CA ASP A 37 7.50 3.05 5.68
C ASP A 37 6.65 4.17 5.11
N LEU A 38 5.61 4.58 5.83
CA LEU A 38 4.68 5.63 5.41
C LEU A 38 5.05 7.02 5.89
N THR A 39 6.21 7.19 6.56
CA THR A 39 6.58 8.50 7.09
C THR A 39 7.48 9.31 6.17
N GLY A 40 7.84 8.77 5.01
CA GLY A 40 8.73 9.42 4.06
C GLY A 40 8.08 10.54 3.27
N LYS A 41 8.87 11.15 2.39
CA LYS A 41 8.44 12.28 1.56
C LYS A 41 7.41 11.89 0.51
N LYS A 42 7.60 10.73 -0.14
CA LYS A 42 6.70 10.28 -1.21
C LYS A 42 5.27 10.08 -0.74
N PRO A 43 5.01 9.28 0.31
CA PRO A 43 3.63 9.10 0.76
C PRO A 43 3.01 10.42 1.23
N ASN A 44 3.78 11.25 1.90
CA ASN A 44 3.27 12.54 2.37
C ASN A 44 2.90 13.46 1.20
N TYR A 45 3.74 13.52 0.18
CA TYR A 45 3.46 14.29 -1.02
C TYR A 45 2.21 13.79 -1.74
N LEU A 46 2.11 12.49 -1.94
CA LEU A 46 0.97 11.88 -2.63
C LEU A 46 -0.33 12.10 -1.85
N MET A 47 -0.28 11.96 -0.54
CA MET A 47 -1.45 12.21 0.30
C MET A 47 -1.95 13.64 0.12
N LYS A 48 -1.05 14.61 0.10
CA LYS A 48 -1.41 16.01 -0.10
C LYS A 48 -2.00 16.26 -1.49
N GLN A 49 -1.43 15.64 -2.52
CA GLN A 49 -1.94 15.78 -3.88
C GLN A 49 -3.34 15.16 -4.01
N CYS A 50 -3.57 14.02 -3.38
CA CYS A 50 -4.89 13.38 -3.38
C CYS A 50 -5.92 14.26 -2.69
N LYS A 51 -5.55 14.90 -1.58
CA LYS A 51 -6.42 15.83 -0.87
C LYS A 51 -6.85 16.98 -1.79
N LYS A 52 -5.91 17.58 -2.50
CA LYS A 52 -6.21 18.68 -3.43
C LYS A 52 -7.17 18.25 -4.54
N ARG A 53 -7.05 17.03 -5.02
CA ARG A 53 -7.85 16.51 -6.13
C ARG A 53 -9.12 15.80 -5.66
N LYS A 54 -9.37 15.78 -4.37
CA LYS A 54 -10.54 15.12 -3.76
C LYS A 54 -10.59 13.62 -4.09
N VAL A 55 -9.43 12.99 -4.14
CA VAL A 55 -9.26 11.56 -4.37
C VAL A 55 -8.85 10.91 -3.05
N GLY A 56 -9.32 9.68 -2.81
CA GLY A 56 -8.92 8.94 -1.63
C GLY A 56 -7.45 8.51 -1.70
N PHE A 57 -6.85 8.38 -0.53
CA PHE A 57 -5.46 7.93 -0.41
C PHE A 57 -5.38 6.80 0.61
N MET A 58 -4.71 5.72 0.25
CA MET A 58 -4.38 4.66 1.19
C MET A 58 -2.93 4.24 1.02
N GLY A 59 -2.20 4.20 2.14
CA GLY A 59 -0.88 3.58 2.21
C GLY A 59 -0.91 2.52 3.29
N LEU A 60 -0.03 1.54 3.19
CA LEU A 60 0.12 0.52 4.23
C LEU A 60 1.58 0.17 4.38
N GLU A 61 1.93 -0.31 5.58
CA GLU A 61 3.27 -0.84 5.86
C GLU A 61 3.18 -2.35 5.94
N TYR A 62 3.97 -3.04 5.11
CA TYR A 62 3.98 -4.51 5.09
C TYR A 62 4.52 -5.05 6.40
N SER A 63 4.33 -6.36 6.65
CA SER A 63 4.92 -6.99 7.82
C SER A 63 6.43 -6.73 7.88
N GLY A 64 6.94 -6.51 9.09
CA GLY A 64 8.36 -6.21 9.31
C GLY A 64 8.80 -4.82 8.87
N HIS A 65 7.88 -3.97 8.45
CA HIS A 65 8.15 -2.59 8.04
C HIS A 65 7.38 -1.61 8.93
N GLY A 66 8.02 -0.47 9.21
CA GLY A 66 7.40 0.57 10.02
C GLY A 66 6.88 0.05 11.35
N LYS A 67 5.61 0.26 11.62
CA LYS A 67 4.95 -0.17 12.86
C LYS A 67 4.06 -1.39 12.69
N SER A 68 4.06 -2.01 11.52
CA SER A 68 3.30 -3.23 11.29
C SER A 68 3.93 -4.43 12.01
N TYR A 69 3.16 -5.50 12.16
CA TYR A 69 3.62 -6.72 12.84
C TYR A 69 4.80 -7.37 12.13
N GLY A 70 5.45 -8.28 12.84
CA GLY A 70 6.44 -9.16 12.23
C GLY A 70 7.85 -8.61 12.21
N LYS A 71 8.76 -9.43 11.73
CA LYS A 71 10.18 -9.09 11.57
C LYS A 71 10.53 -9.03 10.10
N PHE A 72 11.34 -8.06 9.74
CA PHE A 72 11.78 -7.91 8.36
C PHE A 72 12.44 -9.20 7.83
N GLU A 73 13.26 -9.83 8.65
CA GLU A 73 14.07 -10.99 8.26
C GLU A 73 13.22 -12.20 7.86
N THR A 74 11.99 -12.29 8.35
CA THR A 74 11.09 -13.40 8.02
C THR A 74 10.13 -13.09 6.88
N GLY A 75 10.19 -11.87 6.35
CA GLY A 75 9.31 -11.47 5.26
C GLY A 75 9.76 -12.00 3.91
N THR A 76 8.80 -12.18 3.03
CA THR A 76 9.03 -12.60 1.64
C THR A 76 8.13 -11.79 0.72
N ILE A 77 8.42 -11.83 -0.57
CA ILE A 77 7.53 -11.20 -1.58
C ILE A 77 6.10 -11.72 -1.41
N THR A 78 5.96 -13.02 -1.19
CA THR A 78 4.63 -13.64 -0.99
C THR A 78 3.94 -13.10 0.25
N SER A 79 4.64 -13.04 1.38
CA SER A 79 4.02 -12.56 2.63
C SER A 79 3.64 -11.09 2.54
N TRP A 80 4.50 -10.26 1.95
CA TRP A 80 4.22 -8.84 1.78
C TRP A 80 3.08 -8.60 0.78
N SER A 81 3.04 -9.38 -0.30
CA SER A 81 1.94 -9.33 -1.26
C SER A 81 0.61 -9.73 -0.62
N ASN A 82 0.63 -10.72 0.26
CA ASN A 82 -0.57 -11.13 1.00
C ASN A 82 -1.06 -10.03 1.94
N ASP A 83 -0.15 -9.30 2.57
CA ASP A 83 -0.51 -8.14 3.40
C ASP A 83 -1.26 -7.10 2.56
N VAL A 84 -0.74 -6.76 1.39
CA VAL A 84 -1.36 -5.80 0.49
C VAL A 84 -2.74 -6.28 0.06
N LYS A 85 -2.83 -7.54 -0.36
CA LYS A 85 -4.09 -8.16 -0.80
C LYS A 85 -5.15 -8.09 0.29
N PHE A 86 -4.77 -8.42 1.52
CA PHE A 86 -5.68 -8.39 2.65
C PHE A 86 -6.24 -6.98 2.87
N ILE A 87 -5.37 -5.97 2.89
CA ILE A 87 -5.78 -4.59 3.16
C ILE A 87 -6.67 -4.05 2.04
N ILE A 88 -6.36 -4.33 0.78
CA ILE A 88 -7.20 -3.91 -0.34
C ILE A 88 -8.59 -4.53 -0.22
N LYS A 89 -8.67 -5.81 0.12
CA LYS A 89 -9.96 -6.49 0.33
C LYS A 89 -10.75 -5.87 1.47
N GLN A 90 -10.08 -5.51 2.55
CA GLN A 90 -10.75 -4.95 3.73
C GLN A 90 -11.28 -3.54 3.49
N LYS A 91 -10.57 -2.72 2.73
CA LYS A 91 -10.85 -1.30 2.65
C LYS A 91 -11.39 -0.81 1.32
N LEU A 92 -11.06 -1.47 0.22
CA LEU A 92 -11.26 -0.89 -1.11
C LEU A 92 -12.01 -1.79 -2.09
N ILE A 93 -12.76 -2.76 -1.60
CA ILE A 93 -13.41 -3.74 -2.48
C ILE A 93 -14.37 -3.10 -3.50
N ASN A 94 -15.01 -2.00 -3.15
CA ASN A 94 -15.96 -1.29 -3.99
C ASN A 94 -15.42 0.02 -4.55
N LYS A 95 -14.11 0.21 -4.50
CA LYS A 95 -13.47 1.44 -4.98
C LYS A 95 -12.71 1.17 -6.27
N LYS A 96 -12.51 2.22 -7.05
CA LYS A 96 -11.57 2.19 -8.18
C LYS A 96 -10.19 2.52 -7.65
N ILE A 97 -9.19 1.74 -8.04
CA ILE A 97 -7.86 1.83 -7.45
C ILE A 97 -6.82 2.20 -8.51
N ILE A 98 -5.96 3.17 -8.16
CA ILE A 98 -4.75 3.46 -8.90
C ILE A 98 -3.59 3.14 -7.97
N ILE A 99 -2.75 2.19 -8.33
CA ILE A 99 -1.59 1.83 -7.52
C ILE A 99 -0.38 2.67 -7.94
N ILE A 100 0.29 3.25 -6.94
CA ILE A 100 1.58 3.89 -7.13
C ILE A 100 2.57 3.14 -6.24
N GLY A 101 3.47 2.37 -6.86
CA GLY A 101 4.44 1.56 -6.15
C GLY A 101 5.85 2.07 -6.34
N SER A 102 6.63 2.09 -5.26
CA SER A 102 8.03 2.51 -5.29
C SER A 102 8.93 1.31 -5.04
N SER A 103 9.82 1.00 -6.00
CA SER A 103 10.78 -0.11 -5.88
C SER A 103 10.06 -1.43 -5.61
N LEU A 104 10.27 -2.07 -4.45
CA LEU A 104 9.55 -3.28 -4.04
C LEU A 104 8.03 -3.10 -4.19
N GLY A 105 7.52 -1.93 -3.82
CA GLY A 105 6.09 -1.64 -3.92
C GLY A 105 5.56 -1.74 -5.35
N ALA A 106 6.38 -1.41 -6.35
CA ALA A 106 5.99 -1.58 -7.74
C ALA A 106 5.78 -3.06 -8.08
N TRP A 107 6.65 -3.93 -7.60
CA TRP A 107 6.50 -5.37 -7.78
C TRP A 107 5.23 -5.87 -7.11
N LEU A 108 5.04 -5.51 -5.83
CA LEU A 108 3.86 -5.96 -5.08
C LEU A 108 2.57 -5.48 -5.76
N GLY A 109 2.59 -4.26 -6.31
CA GLY A 109 1.46 -3.71 -7.05
C GLY A 109 1.14 -4.50 -8.31
N LEU A 110 2.15 -4.89 -9.08
CA LEU A 110 1.95 -5.71 -10.28
C LEU A 110 1.29 -7.05 -9.93
N ILE A 111 1.68 -7.64 -8.81
CA ILE A 111 1.09 -8.90 -8.37
C ILE A 111 -0.40 -8.72 -8.11
N GLN A 112 -0.83 -7.59 -7.55
CA GLN A 112 -2.23 -7.36 -7.22
C GLN A 112 -3.13 -7.26 -8.44
N LEU A 113 -2.58 -6.94 -9.61
CA LEU A 113 -3.39 -6.81 -10.83
C LEU A 113 -4.14 -8.08 -11.21
N LYS A 114 -3.62 -9.26 -10.83
CA LYS A 114 -4.32 -10.52 -11.11
C LYS A 114 -5.48 -10.80 -10.15
N TYR A 115 -5.53 -10.14 -9.01
CA TYR A 115 -6.54 -10.43 -7.99
C TYR A 115 -7.69 -9.43 -7.95
N PHE A 116 -7.49 -8.22 -8.49
CA PHE A 116 -8.47 -7.14 -8.36
C PHE A 116 -8.75 -6.50 -9.71
N LYS A 117 -9.97 -6.68 -10.19
CA LYS A 117 -10.42 -6.06 -11.45
C LYS A 117 -10.67 -4.55 -11.30
N ASN A 118 -10.82 -4.09 -10.06
CA ASN A 118 -11.06 -2.68 -9.78
C ASN A 118 -9.78 -1.83 -9.74
N ILE A 119 -8.62 -2.43 -10.00
CA ILE A 119 -7.39 -1.67 -10.21
C ILE A 119 -7.41 -1.14 -11.64
N ILE A 120 -7.57 0.18 -11.79
CA ILE A 120 -7.73 0.84 -13.08
C ILE A 120 -6.47 1.53 -13.58
N GLY A 121 -5.44 1.59 -12.76
CA GLY A 121 -4.17 2.21 -13.15
C GLY A 121 -3.03 1.76 -12.26
N PHE A 122 -1.82 1.84 -12.82
CA PHE A 122 -0.61 1.44 -12.10
C PHE A 122 0.55 2.31 -12.53
N ILE A 123 1.29 2.85 -11.55
CA ILE A 123 2.49 3.63 -11.78
C ILE A 123 3.61 3.04 -10.92
N GLY A 124 4.70 2.61 -11.57
CA GLY A 124 5.89 2.16 -10.85
C GLY A 124 6.93 3.28 -10.83
N ILE A 125 7.49 3.55 -9.66
CA ILE A 125 8.52 4.57 -9.47
C ILE A 125 9.81 3.86 -9.06
N GLY A 126 10.89 4.05 -9.83
CA GLY A 126 12.18 3.47 -9.50
C GLY A 126 12.13 1.97 -9.34
N ALA A 127 11.34 1.29 -10.19
CA ALA A 127 11.27 -0.17 -10.14
C ALA A 127 12.65 -0.75 -10.38
N ALA A 128 13.09 -1.64 -9.49
CA ALA A 128 14.41 -2.24 -9.57
C ALA A 128 14.37 -3.41 -10.54
N PRO A 129 15.09 -3.37 -11.65
CA PRO A 129 15.09 -4.46 -12.63
C PRO A 129 15.47 -5.80 -12.05
N GLU A 130 16.32 -5.83 -11.04
CA GLU A 130 16.76 -7.06 -10.40
C GLU A 130 15.63 -7.84 -9.73
N PHE A 131 14.50 -7.19 -9.45
CA PHE A 131 13.33 -7.90 -8.95
C PHE A 131 12.57 -8.65 -10.05
N LEU A 132 12.86 -8.32 -11.28
CA LEU A 132 12.20 -8.93 -12.44
C LEU A 132 12.99 -10.06 -13.06
N ASP A 133 14.24 -10.17 -12.69
CA ASP A 133 15.13 -11.24 -13.17
C ASP A 133 14.95 -12.54 -12.33
#